data_b959f9c3908ecd5d9eeddd7d5ea031fc
#
_entry.id   b959f9c3908ecd5d9eeddd7d5ea031fc
#
_cell.length_a   1.000
_cell.length_b   1.000
_cell.length_c   1.000
_cell.angle_alpha   90.00
_cell.angle_beta   90.00
_cell.angle_gamma   90.00
#
_symmetry.space_group_name_H-M   'P 1'
#
loop_
_entity.id
_entity.type
_entity.pdbx_description
1 polymer ?
#
loop_
_entity_poly.entity_id
_entity_poly.type
_entity_poly.pdbx_seq_one_letter_code
_entity_poly.pdbx_strand_id
1 'polypeptide(L)'
;MHVWNMFDFAADGRDEGGKHGINQKGLVTFDRKLKKDAFYIYKAYLSKVHFVHLCGSRYVDRPEEVTSIKVYSNLPEVTLSVDGKAFATQKGERVFTFEVPISGEHTIEASAGDCTSIMLIRKVAQANPNYVLLGAQVINWFDREDMEMREGYYC
;
A
#
# COMPACT_ATOMS: atom_id res chain seq x y z
N MET A 1 1.71 10.36 19.22
CA MET A 1 0.94 9.56 18.25
C MET A 1 1.43 8.12 18.34
N HIS A 2 0.52 7.16 18.55
CA HIS A 2 0.86 5.74 18.58
C HIS A 2 0.27 5.05 17.35
N VAL A 3 1.06 4.18 16.72
CA VAL A 3 0.63 3.38 15.56
C VAL A 3 0.26 2.00 16.05
N TRP A 4 -0.95 1.58 15.81
CA TRP A 4 -1.36 0.20 15.99
C TRP A 4 -1.41 -0.45 14.59
N ASN A 5 -0.49 -1.25 14.18
CA ASN A 5 0.63 -1.85 14.83
C ASN A 5 1.87 -1.78 13.92
N MET A 6 3.08 -1.90 14.44
CA MET A 6 4.28 -1.90 13.60
C MET A 6 4.37 -3.14 12.71
N PHE A 7 3.98 -4.30 13.22
CA PHE A 7 4.04 -5.57 12.50
C PHE A 7 2.69 -6.27 12.48
N ASP A 8 2.43 -7.04 11.43
CA ASP A 8 1.38 -8.04 11.48
C ASP A 8 1.69 -9.05 12.59
N PHE A 9 0.67 -9.58 13.24
CA PHE A 9 0.84 -10.48 14.36
C PHE A 9 -0.18 -11.62 14.34
N ALA A 10 0.13 -12.72 15.04
CA ALA A 10 -0.79 -13.82 15.18
C ALA A 10 -2.03 -13.42 15.99
N ALA A 11 -3.20 -13.75 15.48
CA ALA A 11 -4.49 -13.49 16.13
C ALA A 11 -5.46 -14.59 15.71
N ASP A 12 -5.49 -15.66 16.48
CA ASP A 12 -6.12 -16.93 16.14
C ASP A 12 -7.58 -16.82 15.69
N GLY A 13 -8.38 -16.00 16.35
CA GLY A 13 -9.78 -15.79 16.01
C GLY A 13 -10.04 -14.81 14.85
N ARG A 14 -9.01 -14.41 14.06
CA ARG A 14 -9.17 -13.41 13.00
C ARG A 14 -9.12 -14.02 11.61
N ASP A 15 -10.13 -13.62 10.80
CA ASP A 15 -10.16 -13.84 9.36
C ASP A 15 -10.55 -12.52 8.69
N GLU A 16 -9.54 -11.74 8.27
CA GLU A 16 -9.71 -10.39 7.71
C GLU A 16 -9.50 -10.37 6.18
N GLY A 17 -9.85 -11.46 5.50
CA GLY A 17 -9.74 -11.57 4.04
C GLY A 17 -8.33 -11.86 3.52
N GLY A 18 -7.41 -12.27 4.40
CA GLY A 18 -6.07 -12.68 4.06
C GLY A 18 -5.75 -14.07 4.63
N LYS A 19 -4.60 -14.21 5.26
CA LYS A 19 -4.24 -15.47 5.92
C LYS A 19 -4.99 -15.57 7.25
N HIS A 20 -5.75 -16.68 7.43
CA HIS A 20 -6.44 -16.97 8.69
C HIS A 20 -5.45 -16.98 9.86
N GLY A 21 -5.89 -16.49 11.02
CA GLY A 21 -5.08 -16.43 12.24
C GLY A 21 -4.01 -15.32 12.25
N ILE A 22 -4.07 -14.37 11.30
CA ILE A 22 -3.15 -13.22 11.25
C ILE A 22 -3.92 -11.91 11.21
N ASN A 23 -3.60 -11.01 12.13
CA ASN A 23 -3.99 -9.61 12.04
C ASN A 23 -3.05 -8.88 11.08
N GLN A 24 -3.60 -8.33 9.99
CA GLN A 24 -2.83 -7.71 8.91
C GLN A 24 -2.76 -6.17 9.01
N LYS A 25 -3.07 -5.59 10.15
CA LYS A 25 -3.06 -4.13 10.37
C LYS A 25 -1.66 -3.55 10.61
N GLY A 26 -0.63 -4.37 10.60
CA GLY A 26 0.76 -3.93 10.73
C GLY A 26 1.24 -3.09 9.55
N LEU A 27 2.21 -2.22 9.81
CA LEU A 27 2.92 -1.47 8.77
C LEU A 27 3.92 -2.34 7.99
N VAL A 28 4.34 -3.44 8.61
CA VAL A 28 5.29 -4.42 8.07
C VAL A 28 4.64 -5.80 8.16
N THR A 29 4.88 -6.65 7.16
CA THR A 29 4.31 -7.99 7.09
C THR A 29 4.74 -8.88 8.26
N PHE A 30 3.97 -9.95 8.52
CA PHE A 30 4.21 -10.90 9.61
C PHE A 30 5.62 -11.49 9.58
N ASP A 31 6.15 -11.80 8.39
CA ASP A 31 7.50 -12.34 8.18
C ASP A 31 8.61 -11.28 8.22
N ARG A 32 8.26 -10.01 8.50
CA ARG A 32 9.17 -8.86 8.57
C ARG A 32 9.86 -8.47 7.25
N LYS A 33 9.50 -9.09 6.13
CA LYS A 33 10.22 -8.90 4.87
C LYS A 33 9.73 -7.70 4.07
N LEU A 34 8.44 -7.35 4.19
CA LEU A 34 7.83 -6.29 3.38
C LEU A 34 7.34 -5.14 4.24
N LYS A 35 7.76 -3.94 3.93
CA LYS A 35 7.16 -2.69 4.41
C LYS A 35 5.99 -2.35 3.50
N LYS A 36 4.78 -2.22 4.06
CA LYS A 36 3.57 -1.86 3.31
C LYS A 36 3.56 -0.36 2.97
N ASP A 37 2.73 0.06 2.03
CA ASP A 37 2.61 1.49 1.69
C ASP A 37 2.26 2.34 2.92
N ALA A 38 1.49 1.79 3.86
CA ALA A 38 1.20 2.43 5.15
C ALA A 38 2.46 2.75 5.98
N PHE A 39 3.55 1.99 5.86
CA PHE A 39 4.83 2.32 6.49
C PHE A 39 5.41 3.62 5.92
N TYR A 40 5.31 3.80 4.61
CA TYR A 40 5.92 4.93 3.92
C TYR A 40 5.16 6.24 4.12
N ILE A 41 3.83 6.20 4.33
CA ILE A 41 3.12 7.42 4.72
C ILE A 41 3.57 7.90 6.10
N TYR A 42 3.75 7.00 7.09
CA TYR A 42 4.33 7.38 8.38
C TYR A 42 5.76 7.88 8.24
N LYS A 43 6.58 7.23 7.40
CA LYS A 43 7.93 7.69 7.10
C LYS A 43 7.92 9.11 6.52
N ALA A 44 6.96 9.47 5.65
CA ALA A 44 6.85 10.79 5.07
C ALA A 44 6.62 11.90 6.12
N TYR A 45 5.91 11.60 7.21
CA TYR A 45 5.66 12.54 8.30
C TYR A 45 6.76 12.57 9.35
N LEU A 46 7.42 11.45 9.62
CA LEU A 46 8.27 11.29 10.80
C LEU A 46 9.77 11.26 10.49
N SER A 47 10.17 10.92 9.26
CA SER A 47 11.58 10.80 8.90
C SER A 47 12.17 12.13 8.47
N LYS A 48 13.41 12.37 8.89
CA LYS A 48 14.26 13.46 8.38
C LYS A 48 15.12 13.01 7.18
N VAL A 49 15.21 11.71 6.94
CA VAL A 49 15.96 11.16 5.80
C VAL A 49 15.07 11.28 4.56
N HIS A 50 15.58 11.93 3.53
CA HIS A 50 14.88 12.11 2.26
C HIS A 50 14.56 10.75 1.63
N PHE A 51 13.40 10.66 1.01
CA PHE A 51 12.97 9.48 0.27
C PHE A 51 11.83 9.81 -0.69
N VAL A 52 11.63 8.92 -1.65
CA VAL A 52 10.43 8.84 -2.49
C VAL A 52 9.99 7.39 -2.55
N HIS A 53 8.68 7.12 -2.58
CA HIS A 53 8.12 5.78 -2.64
C HIS A 53 6.88 5.73 -3.52
N LEU A 54 6.92 4.90 -4.55
CA LEU A 54 5.77 4.57 -5.39
C LEU A 54 4.88 3.55 -4.67
N CYS A 55 3.62 3.93 -4.45
CA CYS A 55 2.64 3.06 -3.82
C CYS A 55 2.05 2.06 -4.82
N GLY A 56 1.59 0.91 -4.33
CA GLY A 56 0.92 -0.08 -5.14
C GLY A 56 1.84 -0.84 -6.10
N SER A 57 3.13 -0.92 -5.82
CA SER A 57 4.12 -1.59 -6.70
C SER A 57 3.84 -3.09 -6.94
N ARG A 58 3.03 -3.72 -6.09
CA ARG A 58 2.57 -5.11 -6.26
C ARG A 58 1.31 -5.22 -7.12
N TYR A 59 0.59 -4.13 -7.33
CA TYR A 59 -0.55 -4.05 -8.24
C TYR A 59 -0.06 -3.76 -9.65
N VAL A 60 0.54 -4.78 -10.28
CA VAL A 60 1.15 -4.69 -11.61
C VAL A 60 0.10 -4.67 -12.71
N ASP A 61 -0.85 -5.62 -12.67
CA ASP A 61 -1.92 -5.77 -13.66
C ASP A 61 -3.05 -4.77 -13.40
N ARG A 62 -3.25 -3.83 -14.29
CA ARG A 62 -4.22 -2.74 -14.16
C ARG A 62 -5.22 -2.75 -15.30
N PRO A 63 -6.53 -2.93 -15.02
CA PRO A 63 -7.56 -2.99 -16.05
C PRO A 63 -8.04 -1.61 -16.50
N GLU A 64 -7.68 -0.53 -15.80
CA GLU A 64 -8.09 0.84 -16.08
C GLU A 64 -7.41 1.41 -17.33
N GLU A 65 -8.07 2.33 -18.05
CA GLU A 65 -7.45 3.11 -19.14
C GLU A 65 -6.53 4.21 -18.60
N VAL A 66 -6.89 4.77 -17.43
CA VAL A 66 -6.11 5.76 -16.70
C VAL A 66 -5.93 5.22 -15.29
N THR A 67 -4.68 5.11 -14.85
CA THR A 67 -4.37 4.60 -13.53
C THR A 67 -3.85 5.68 -12.61
N SER A 68 -4.31 5.65 -11.36
CA SER A 68 -3.84 6.59 -10.34
C SER A 68 -2.54 6.08 -9.71
N ILE A 69 -1.46 6.84 -9.89
CA ILE A 69 -0.15 6.58 -9.30
C ILE A 69 0.04 7.47 -8.09
N LYS A 70 0.05 6.86 -6.91
CA LYS A 70 0.29 7.55 -5.65
C LYS A 70 1.75 7.45 -5.25
N VAL A 71 2.31 8.57 -4.82
CA VAL A 71 3.71 8.67 -4.38
C VAL A 71 3.77 9.29 -3.00
N TYR A 72 4.57 8.71 -2.11
CA TYR A 72 4.89 9.29 -0.81
C TYR A 72 6.32 9.82 -0.80
N SER A 73 6.50 11.05 -0.31
CA SER A 73 7.81 11.68 -0.14
C SER A 73 7.77 12.68 1.01
N ASN A 74 8.89 12.92 1.65
CA ASN A 74 9.07 14.03 2.58
C ASN A 74 9.75 15.24 1.93
N LEU A 75 9.92 15.22 0.62
CA LEU A 75 10.39 16.35 -0.19
C LEU A 75 9.20 17.11 -0.80
N PRO A 76 9.35 18.41 -1.06
CA PRO A 76 8.24 19.27 -1.48
C PRO A 76 7.87 19.17 -2.96
N GLU A 77 8.65 18.44 -3.75
CA GLU A 77 8.45 18.29 -5.18
C GLU A 77 8.76 16.87 -5.62
N VAL A 78 7.89 16.30 -6.46
CA VAL A 78 8.03 14.97 -7.04
C VAL A 78 7.81 15.06 -8.55
N THR A 79 8.72 14.49 -9.32
CA THR A 79 8.58 14.28 -10.76
C THR A 79 8.27 12.82 -11.04
N LEU A 80 7.23 12.57 -11.82
CA LEU A 80 6.91 11.25 -12.35
C LEU A 80 7.39 11.13 -13.79
N SER A 81 8.04 10.03 -14.12
CA SER A 81 8.43 9.66 -15.48
C SER A 81 7.76 8.34 -15.86
N VAL A 82 7.39 8.23 -17.14
CA VAL A 82 6.83 7.02 -17.76
C VAL A 82 7.76 6.61 -18.90
N ASP A 83 8.26 5.40 -18.88
CA ASP A 83 9.20 4.85 -19.87
C ASP A 83 10.41 5.76 -20.14
N GLY A 84 10.97 6.32 -19.05
CA GLY A 84 12.12 7.21 -19.10
C GLY A 84 11.83 8.64 -19.58
N LYS A 85 10.58 8.99 -19.86
CA LYS A 85 10.18 10.34 -20.26
C LYS A 85 9.45 11.03 -19.10
N ALA A 86 9.84 12.26 -18.79
CA ALA A 86 9.15 13.05 -17.78
C ALA A 86 7.67 13.22 -18.17
N PHE A 87 6.77 12.83 -17.26
CA PHE A 87 5.33 12.91 -17.45
C PHE A 87 4.75 14.17 -16.80
N ALA A 88 5.01 14.34 -15.50
CA ALA A 88 4.54 15.50 -14.76
C ALA A 88 5.38 15.74 -13.49
N THR A 89 5.42 16.99 -13.05
CA THR A 89 6.00 17.40 -11.78
C THR A 89 4.92 18.02 -10.91
N GLN A 90 4.84 17.61 -9.65
CA GLN A 90 3.93 18.19 -8.67
C GLN A 90 4.69 18.76 -7.48
N LYS A 91 4.22 19.91 -6.99
CA LYS A 91 4.63 20.49 -5.71
C LYS A 91 3.55 20.23 -4.69
N GLY A 92 3.94 19.86 -3.48
CA GLY A 92 2.99 19.51 -2.43
C GLY A 92 3.68 18.99 -1.18
N GLU A 93 2.92 18.31 -0.35
CA GLU A 93 3.41 17.75 0.89
C GLU A 93 2.99 16.28 1.03
N ARG A 94 3.94 15.40 1.27
CA ARG A 94 3.78 14.01 1.72
C ARG A 94 3.12 13.06 0.72
N VAL A 95 2.03 13.49 0.07
CA VAL A 95 1.23 12.65 -0.83
C VAL A 95 1.06 13.35 -2.17
N PHE A 96 1.49 12.68 -3.22
CA PHE A 96 1.38 13.14 -4.61
C PHE A 96 0.60 12.10 -5.40
N THR A 97 -0.30 12.54 -6.29
CA THR A 97 -1.13 11.62 -7.08
C THR A 97 -1.13 12.06 -8.53
N PHE A 98 -0.82 11.13 -9.42
CA PHE A 98 -0.73 11.35 -10.86
C PHE A 98 -1.71 10.41 -11.57
N GLU A 99 -2.50 10.94 -12.49
CA GLU A 99 -3.38 10.16 -13.35
C GLU A 99 -2.66 9.87 -14.66
N VAL A 100 -2.27 8.62 -14.85
CA VAL A 100 -1.42 8.16 -15.96
C VAL A 100 -2.23 7.31 -16.92
N PRO A 101 -2.42 7.73 -18.20
CA PRO A 101 -2.95 6.85 -19.23
C PRO A 101 -2.00 5.67 -19.48
N ILE A 102 -2.55 4.45 -19.57
CA ILE A 102 -1.75 3.25 -19.78
C ILE A 102 -2.24 2.42 -20.96
N SER A 103 -1.27 1.89 -21.74
CA SER A 103 -1.53 1.01 -22.88
C SER A 103 -0.39 0.01 -23.00
N GLY A 104 -0.54 -1.19 -22.50
CA GLY A 104 0.54 -2.17 -22.47
C GLY A 104 1.36 -2.12 -21.17
N GLU A 105 2.66 -2.36 -21.27
CA GLU A 105 3.58 -2.38 -20.13
C GLU A 105 4.34 -1.07 -20.05
N HIS A 106 4.46 -0.52 -18.85
CA HIS A 106 5.13 0.75 -18.58
C HIS A 106 6.03 0.66 -17.35
N THR A 107 7.19 1.28 -17.45
CA THR A 107 8.05 1.55 -16.30
C THR A 107 7.72 2.92 -15.75
N ILE A 108 7.31 2.97 -14.50
CA ILE A 108 7.02 4.20 -13.77
C ILE A 108 8.17 4.50 -12.84
N GLU A 109 8.70 5.72 -12.94
CA GLU A 109 9.73 6.22 -12.04
C GLU A 109 9.24 7.50 -11.35
N ALA A 110 9.39 7.55 -10.03
CA ALA A 110 9.21 8.78 -9.26
C ALA A 110 10.57 9.25 -8.75
N SER A 111 10.86 10.52 -8.92
CA SER A 111 12.07 11.18 -8.43
C SER A 111 11.76 12.38 -7.56
N ALA A 112 12.55 12.57 -6.50
CA ALA A 112 12.47 13.71 -5.60
C ALA A 112 13.88 13.97 -5.02
N GLY A 113 14.48 15.12 -5.35
CA GLY A 113 15.90 15.38 -5.07
C GLY A 113 16.77 14.26 -5.66
N ASP A 114 17.65 13.67 -4.83
CA ASP A 114 18.53 12.56 -5.23
C ASP A 114 17.90 11.18 -5.01
N CYS A 115 16.61 11.12 -4.66
CA CYS A 115 15.91 9.88 -4.38
C CYS A 115 15.07 9.43 -5.58
N THR A 116 15.08 8.13 -5.88
CA THR A 116 14.26 7.53 -6.92
C THR A 116 13.52 6.29 -6.41
N SER A 117 12.37 6.01 -7.02
CA SER A 117 11.59 4.78 -6.82
C SER A 117 11.04 4.33 -8.17
N ILE A 118 11.15 3.05 -8.49
CA ILE A 118 10.75 2.51 -9.78
C ILE A 118 9.77 1.36 -9.56
N MET A 119 8.76 1.26 -10.41
CA MET A 119 7.85 0.11 -10.48
C MET A 119 7.44 -0.18 -11.93
N LEU A 120 7.04 -1.41 -12.17
CA LEU A 120 6.44 -1.86 -13.41
C LEU A 120 4.93 -1.94 -13.26
N ILE A 121 4.20 -1.49 -14.28
CA ILE A 121 2.74 -1.67 -14.40
C ILE A 121 2.41 -2.19 -15.79
N ARG A 122 1.26 -2.88 -15.90
CA ARG A 122 0.83 -3.45 -17.16
C ARG A 122 -0.68 -3.32 -17.33
N LYS A 123 -1.11 -2.77 -18.48
CA LYS A 123 -2.52 -2.75 -18.87
C LYS A 123 -2.97 -4.18 -19.18
N VAL A 124 -4.07 -4.59 -18.60
CA VAL A 124 -4.71 -5.89 -18.85
C VAL A 124 -6.18 -5.71 -19.20
N ALA A 125 -6.77 -6.67 -19.90
CA ALA A 125 -8.18 -6.62 -20.29
C ALA A 125 -9.12 -6.87 -19.11
N GLN A 126 -8.69 -7.67 -18.12
CA GLN A 126 -9.48 -8.05 -16.96
C GLN A 126 -8.64 -7.93 -15.69
N ALA A 127 -9.28 -7.53 -14.58
CA ALA A 127 -8.64 -7.45 -13.28
C ALA A 127 -8.08 -8.83 -12.86
N ASN A 128 -6.87 -8.84 -12.33
CA ASN A 128 -6.28 -10.03 -11.75
C ASN A 128 -7.02 -10.40 -10.46
N PRO A 129 -7.64 -11.59 -10.37
CA PRO A 129 -8.41 -11.99 -9.20
C PRO A 129 -7.59 -12.04 -7.89
N ASN A 130 -6.26 -12.16 -7.99
CA ASN A 130 -5.39 -12.12 -6.81
C ASN A 130 -5.29 -10.74 -6.15
N TYR A 131 -5.74 -9.68 -6.82
CA TYR A 131 -5.76 -8.31 -6.29
C TYR A 131 -7.15 -7.88 -5.80
N VAL A 132 -8.15 -8.73 -5.90
CA VAL A 132 -9.47 -8.46 -5.36
C VAL A 132 -9.37 -8.53 -3.84
N LEU A 133 -9.78 -7.45 -3.17
CA LEU A 133 -10.05 -7.48 -1.73
C LEU A 133 -11.21 -8.46 -1.51
N LEU A 134 -10.90 -9.66 -1.06
CA LEU A 134 -11.90 -10.57 -0.54
C LEU A 134 -12.55 -9.84 0.63
N GLY A 135 -13.87 -9.71 0.60
CA GLY A 135 -14.61 -8.91 1.56
C GLY A 135 -14.16 -9.23 2.98
N ALA A 136 -13.61 -8.24 3.66
CA ALA A 136 -13.22 -8.38 5.04
C ALA A 136 -14.50 -8.65 5.84
N GLN A 137 -14.61 -9.79 6.49
CA GLN A 137 -15.56 -9.95 7.55
C GLN A 137 -15.12 -9.02 8.68
N VAL A 138 -15.80 -7.89 8.78
CA VAL A 138 -15.62 -7.02 9.94
C VAL A 138 -16.29 -7.75 11.10
N ILE A 139 -15.51 -8.48 11.88
CA ILE A 139 -15.98 -8.97 13.17
C ILE A 139 -16.16 -7.73 14.03
N ASN A 140 -17.41 -7.30 14.19
CA ASN A 140 -17.74 -6.23 15.10
C ASN A 140 -17.55 -6.76 16.53
N TRP A 141 -16.64 -6.19 17.27
CA TRP A 141 -16.36 -6.57 18.67
C TRP A 141 -17.58 -6.44 19.59
N PHE A 142 -18.62 -5.76 19.14
CA PHE A 142 -19.84 -5.51 19.88
C PHE A 142 -20.96 -6.53 19.59
N ASP A 143 -20.89 -7.28 18.50
CA ASP A 143 -21.83 -8.36 18.17
C ASP A 143 -21.36 -9.66 18.82
N ARG A 144 -21.51 -9.72 20.15
CA ARG A 144 -21.08 -10.88 20.93
C ARG A 144 -22.04 -12.07 20.90
N GLU A 145 -23.20 -11.91 20.30
CA GLU A 145 -24.23 -12.95 20.30
C GLU A 145 -23.83 -14.21 19.49
N ASP A 146 -22.95 -14.05 18.51
CA ASP A 146 -22.47 -15.16 17.65
C ASP A 146 -21.05 -15.66 18.03
N MET A 147 -20.41 -15.09 19.03
CA MET A 147 -19.11 -15.56 19.50
C MET A 147 -19.32 -16.56 20.66
N GLU A 148 -19.23 -17.84 20.35
CA GLU A 148 -18.95 -18.82 21.37
C GLU A 148 -17.67 -18.42 22.09
N MET A 149 -17.79 -18.06 23.35
CA MET A 149 -16.65 -17.79 24.21
C MET A 149 -15.88 -19.11 24.36
N ARG A 150 -14.86 -19.32 23.56
CA ARG A 150 -13.93 -20.42 23.78
C ARG A 150 -13.12 -20.09 25.04
N GLU A 151 -13.26 -20.93 26.06
CA GLU A 151 -12.45 -20.85 27.25
C GLU A 151 -10.96 -20.83 26.89
N GLY A 152 -10.22 -19.81 27.31
CA GLY A 152 -8.77 -19.69 27.13
C GLY A 152 -8.25 -18.54 26.28
N TYR A 153 -9.10 -17.72 25.68
CA TYR A 153 -8.67 -16.55 24.88
C TYR A 153 -8.93 -15.23 25.62
N TYR A 154 -8.19 -15.02 26.69
CA TYR A 154 -8.07 -13.69 27.31
C TYR A 154 -6.67 -13.16 26.99
N CYS A 155 -6.58 -12.16 26.14
CA CYS A 155 -5.45 -11.25 26.03
C CYS A 155 -5.89 -9.84 26.39
#